data_7c10f7e2aff47c48e3d377c9147140ac
#
_entry.id   7c10f7e2aff47c48e3d377c9147140ac
#
_cell.length_a   1.000
_cell.length_b   1.000
_cell.length_c   1.000
_cell.angle_alpha   90.00
_cell.angle_beta   90.00
_cell.angle_gamma   90.00
#
_symmetry.space_group_name_H-M   'P 1'
#
loop_
_entity.id
_entity.type
_entity.pdbx_description
1 polymer ?
#
loop_
_entity_poly.entity_id
_entity_poly.type
_entity_poly.pdbx_seq_one_letter_code
_entity_poly.pdbx_strand_id
1 'polypeptide(L)'
;MSGRNAFVFANRHALVMKQFYLILSGICIFLSISCTGRTKEKQELQTVKTDTVTSAGEQTILQFPGKVKAAQDINIAFRVSGTIRKICVENGTHVRKGELLAELDPTDYQVQLDATEAEYRQIKAEAERVIALYQENGTTPNTYDKAVYGLKQITSKYQHHKDQLGYTRLYAPFDGYVQKHLFNEHETIGAGMPVISMISSETPEVEINLPAAEYIRRKQFLRYHCTFDIYPDKVYPMKYISITPKANANQLYTMRLQLIPNEQPLPSPGMNAMVTIHCDTDATHSLSVPQSALLQKEGQTYVFAYDSIDHTVHSRKITVIRLLSNGHSIVTSDNLQPGEWVVSSGVHHIKDGEKVKPLPHS
;
A
#
# COMPACT_ATOMS: atom_id res chain seq x y z
N MET A 1 120.20 5.41 -45.47
CA MET A 1 120.06 6.66 -44.73
C MET A 1 118.53 7.02 -44.83
N SER A 2 117.75 6.70 -43.91
CA SER A 2 116.44 7.28 -43.64
C SER A 2 115.70 6.38 -42.62
N GLY A 3 115.69 6.73 -41.35
CA GLY A 3 115.01 5.89 -40.35
C GLY A 3 114.95 6.50 -38.95
N ARG A 4 115.17 7.81 -38.80
CA ARG A 4 115.18 8.40 -37.44
C ARG A 4 114.17 9.48 -37.13
N ASN A 5 113.36 9.93 -38.08
CA ASN A 5 112.40 11.05 -37.86
C ASN A 5 110.92 10.61 -37.71
N ALA A 6 110.57 9.32 -37.90
CA ALA A 6 109.21 8.88 -37.74
C ALA A 6 108.76 8.53 -36.28
N PHE A 7 109.73 8.29 -35.39
CA PHE A 7 109.45 7.83 -33.99
C PHE A 7 109.21 8.97 -32.99
N VAL A 8 109.58 10.18 -33.32
CA VAL A 8 109.44 11.34 -32.43
C VAL A 8 108.03 12.00 -32.57
N PHE A 9 107.46 11.90 -33.77
CA PHE A 9 106.09 12.49 -33.99
C PHE A 9 104.93 11.63 -33.41
N ALA A 10 105.04 10.30 -33.37
CA ALA A 10 103.99 9.41 -32.83
C ALA A 10 103.84 9.53 -31.31
N ASN A 11 104.91 9.84 -30.57
CA ASN A 11 104.87 9.89 -29.10
C ASN A 11 104.26 11.24 -28.56
N ARG A 12 104.33 12.30 -29.35
CA ARG A 12 103.70 13.60 -28.98
C ARG A 12 102.17 13.60 -29.14
N HIS A 13 101.64 12.90 -30.15
CA HIS A 13 100.19 12.79 -30.35
C HIS A 13 99.56 11.87 -29.33
N ALA A 14 100.22 10.82 -28.88
CA ALA A 14 99.72 9.91 -27.84
C ALA A 14 99.67 10.58 -26.45
N LEU A 15 100.60 11.50 -26.15
CA LEU A 15 100.59 12.24 -24.87
C LEU A 15 99.48 13.33 -24.85
N VAL A 16 99.29 14.01 -25.95
CA VAL A 16 98.17 15.04 -26.06
C VAL A 16 96.81 14.39 -26.05
N MET A 17 96.65 13.24 -26.72
CA MET A 17 95.37 12.49 -26.66
C MET A 17 95.09 11.95 -25.27
N LYS A 18 96.06 11.48 -24.51
CA LYS A 18 95.91 11.03 -23.14
C LYS A 18 95.47 12.15 -22.17
N GLN A 19 96.05 13.35 -22.35
CA GLN A 19 95.65 14.53 -21.57
C GLN A 19 94.27 15.00 -21.96
N PHE A 20 93.89 14.92 -23.23
CA PHE A 20 92.50 15.27 -23.68
C PHE A 20 91.46 14.30 -23.16
N TYR A 21 91.76 13.00 -23.08
CA TYR A 21 90.91 11.99 -22.50
C TYR A 21 90.76 12.15 -20.97
N LEU A 22 91.83 12.55 -20.26
CA LEU A 22 91.78 12.80 -18.83
C LEU A 22 90.96 14.07 -18.49
N ILE A 23 91.09 15.14 -19.32
CA ILE A 23 90.25 16.36 -19.16
C ILE A 23 88.83 16.11 -19.54
N LEU A 24 88.49 15.34 -20.59
CA LEU A 24 87.20 14.97 -21.01
C LEU A 24 86.52 14.05 -20.00
N SER A 25 87.25 13.10 -19.38
CA SER A 25 86.76 12.24 -18.31
C SER A 25 86.50 13.02 -17.02
N GLY A 26 87.31 14.04 -16.70
CA GLY A 26 87.09 14.94 -15.55
C GLY A 26 85.85 15.79 -15.73
N ILE A 27 85.58 16.27 -16.93
CA ILE A 27 84.33 17.05 -17.24
C ILE A 27 83.09 16.19 -17.21
N CYS A 28 83.16 14.92 -17.65
CA CYS A 28 82.00 14.00 -17.54
C CYS A 28 81.67 13.61 -16.09
N ILE A 29 82.71 13.55 -15.21
CA ILE A 29 82.43 13.23 -13.78
C ILE A 29 81.84 14.44 -13.03
N PHE A 30 82.19 15.69 -13.45
CA PHE A 30 81.59 16.89 -12.86
C PHE A 30 80.14 17.16 -13.33
N LEU A 31 79.73 16.65 -14.49
CA LEU A 31 78.35 16.77 -15.01
C LEU A 31 77.37 15.76 -14.41
N SER A 32 77.86 14.73 -13.70
CA SER A 32 77.01 13.71 -13.09
C SER A 32 76.65 14.03 -11.61
N ILE A 33 77.06 15.14 -11.01
CA ILE A 33 76.82 15.52 -9.63
C ILE A 33 75.66 16.61 -9.53
N SER A 34 75.15 17.08 -10.66
CA SER A 34 74.10 18.16 -10.68
C SER A 34 72.76 17.67 -11.06
N CYS A 35 72.23 16.67 -10.36
CA CYS A 35 70.80 16.38 -10.38
C CYS A 35 70.32 15.51 -9.21
N THR A 36 70.44 16.01 -7.97
CA THR A 36 69.62 15.54 -6.84
C THR A 36 69.04 16.71 -6.09
N GLY A 37 68.43 17.62 -6.86
CA GLY A 37 67.39 18.49 -6.34
C GLY A 37 66.08 17.69 -6.36
N ARG A 38 65.85 16.96 -5.28
CA ARG A 38 64.48 16.48 -4.96
C ARG A 38 63.65 17.74 -4.72
N THR A 39 63.10 18.35 -5.79
CA THR A 39 61.96 19.20 -5.71
C THR A 39 60.88 18.32 -5.09
N LYS A 40 60.55 18.55 -3.82
CA LYS A 40 59.26 18.16 -3.27
C LYS A 40 58.26 18.80 -4.21
N GLU A 41 57.75 18.02 -5.14
CA GLU A 41 56.59 18.36 -5.92
C GLU A 41 55.52 18.73 -4.88
N LYS A 42 55.17 20.00 -4.82
CA LYS A 42 54.11 20.50 -3.98
C LYS A 42 52.88 19.84 -4.57
N GLN A 43 52.51 18.70 -3.97
CA GLN A 43 51.33 17.92 -4.37
C GLN A 43 50.17 18.90 -4.26
N GLU A 44 49.75 19.50 -5.39
CA GLU A 44 48.59 20.35 -5.43
C GLU A 44 47.40 19.46 -5.02
N LEU A 45 46.85 19.75 -3.84
CA LEU A 45 45.71 19.02 -3.31
C LEU A 45 44.59 19.11 -4.34
N GLN A 46 44.08 17.96 -4.76
CA GLN A 46 42.98 17.88 -5.70
C GLN A 46 41.76 18.57 -5.10
N THR A 47 41.19 19.52 -5.83
CA THR A 47 39.98 20.22 -5.38
C THR A 47 38.78 19.37 -5.70
N VAL A 48 37.92 19.10 -4.69
CA VAL A 48 36.74 18.27 -4.82
C VAL A 48 35.51 19.02 -4.31
N LYS A 49 34.36 18.74 -4.89
CA LYS A 49 33.09 19.17 -4.33
C LYS A 49 32.56 18.06 -3.42
N THR A 50 32.12 18.42 -2.22
CA THR A 50 31.52 17.49 -1.25
C THR A 50 30.02 17.78 -1.12
N ASP A 51 29.27 16.74 -0.77
CA ASP A 51 27.83 16.82 -0.49
C ASP A 51 27.50 15.95 0.72
N THR A 52 26.41 16.24 1.40
CA THR A 52 26.07 15.55 2.64
C THR A 52 25.21 14.32 2.36
N VAL A 53 25.57 13.21 2.98
CA VAL A 53 24.74 12.00 3.00
C VAL A 53 23.52 12.26 3.87
N THR A 54 22.34 12.12 3.28
CA THR A 54 21.08 12.26 4.04
C THR A 54 20.44 10.89 4.24
N SER A 55 19.67 10.76 5.32
CA SER A 55 18.85 9.56 5.48
C SER A 55 17.78 9.53 4.37
N ALA A 56 17.74 8.45 3.63
CA ALA A 56 16.69 8.25 2.62
C ALA A 56 15.41 7.76 3.30
N GLY A 57 14.91 8.52 4.28
CA GLY A 57 13.62 8.29 4.93
C GLY A 57 12.42 8.56 4.01
N GLU A 58 12.56 8.27 2.72
CA GLU A 58 11.46 8.38 1.78
C GLU A 58 10.47 7.25 2.01
N GLN A 59 9.30 7.60 2.54
CA GLN A 59 8.15 6.69 2.52
C GLN A 59 7.92 6.26 1.07
N THR A 60 7.96 4.97 0.82
CA THR A 60 7.56 4.46 -0.50
C THR A 60 6.08 4.75 -0.66
N ILE A 61 5.74 5.50 -1.70
CA ILE A 61 4.36 5.83 -2.05
C ILE A 61 3.93 4.88 -3.17
N LEU A 62 2.84 4.13 -2.90
CA LEU A 62 2.21 3.26 -3.89
C LEU A 62 0.87 3.88 -4.28
N GLN A 63 0.53 3.84 -5.57
CA GLN A 63 -0.74 4.34 -6.08
C GLN A 63 -1.48 3.24 -6.83
N PHE A 64 -2.76 3.07 -6.50
CA PHE A 64 -3.63 2.08 -7.10
C PHE A 64 -4.96 2.70 -7.51
N PRO A 65 -5.45 2.41 -8.71
CA PRO A 65 -6.81 2.77 -9.07
C PRO A 65 -7.79 1.97 -8.24
N GLY A 66 -8.81 2.63 -7.73
CA GLY A 66 -9.87 2.05 -6.92
C GLY A 66 -11.25 2.48 -7.38
N LYS A 67 -12.25 1.79 -6.86
CA LYS A 67 -13.65 2.11 -7.10
C LYS A 67 -14.41 2.27 -5.80
N VAL A 68 -15.19 3.34 -5.71
CA VAL A 68 -16.08 3.58 -4.55
C VAL A 68 -17.22 2.56 -4.57
N LYS A 69 -17.45 1.93 -3.43
CA LYS A 69 -18.53 0.99 -3.17
C LYS A 69 -19.38 1.49 -2.01
N ALA A 70 -20.66 1.20 -2.03
CA ALA A 70 -21.47 1.34 -0.83
C ALA A 70 -21.00 0.34 0.23
N ALA A 71 -21.12 0.69 1.52
CA ALA A 71 -20.77 -0.21 2.61
C ALA A 71 -21.61 -1.49 2.58
N GLN A 72 -22.89 -1.37 2.18
CA GLN A 72 -23.78 -2.49 1.93
C GLN A 72 -24.51 -2.28 0.58
N ASP A 73 -24.54 -3.33 -0.23
CA ASP A 73 -25.25 -3.39 -1.52
C ASP A 73 -25.95 -4.75 -1.53
N ILE A 74 -27.27 -4.75 -1.38
CA ILE A 74 -28.07 -5.97 -1.23
C ILE A 74 -29.32 -5.95 -2.09
N ASN A 75 -29.73 -7.14 -2.47
CA ASN A 75 -31.02 -7.38 -3.07
C ASN A 75 -31.96 -7.93 -2.01
N ILE A 76 -33.13 -7.29 -1.84
CA ILE A 76 -34.12 -7.64 -0.83
C ILE A 76 -35.23 -8.43 -1.49
N ALA A 77 -35.69 -9.49 -0.83
CA ALA A 77 -36.68 -10.44 -1.30
C ALA A 77 -37.76 -10.65 -0.25
N PHE A 78 -38.99 -10.96 -0.70
CA PHE A 78 -40.01 -11.47 0.18
C PHE A 78 -39.69 -12.90 0.65
N ARG A 79 -40.09 -13.24 1.87
CA ARG A 79 -39.89 -14.57 2.46
C ARG A 79 -41.03 -15.55 2.08
N VAL A 80 -42.08 -15.05 1.45
CA VAL A 80 -43.25 -15.79 0.98
C VAL A 80 -43.53 -15.43 -0.46
N SER A 81 -44.24 -16.31 -1.19
CA SER A 81 -44.68 -16.06 -2.57
C SER A 81 -45.97 -15.26 -2.64
N GLY A 82 -46.20 -14.59 -3.75
CA GLY A 82 -47.48 -13.87 -3.97
C GLY A 82 -47.38 -12.85 -5.09
N THR A 83 -48.47 -12.19 -5.38
CA THR A 83 -48.54 -11.09 -6.35
C THR A 83 -48.20 -9.78 -5.67
N ILE A 84 -47.31 -8.99 -6.25
CA ILE A 84 -46.95 -7.65 -5.75
C ILE A 84 -48.19 -6.76 -5.88
N ARG A 85 -48.72 -6.34 -4.74
CA ARG A 85 -49.87 -5.44 -4.69
C ARG A 85 -49.47 -4.00 -4.95
N LYS A 86 -48.35 -3.58 -4.31
CA LYS A 86 -47.87 -2.21 -4.38
C LYS A 86 -46.37 -2.13 -4.09
N ILE A 87 -45.69 -1.21 -4.81
CA ILE A 87 -44.35 -0.76 -4.51
C ILE A 87 -44.43 0.66 -3.96
N CYS A 88 -44.02 0.89 -2.71
CA CYS A 88 -44.24 2.13 -1.97
C CYS A 88 -43.17 3.18 -2.15
N VAL A 89 -42.06 2.84 -2.84
CA VAL A 89 -40.88 3.68 -3.00
C VAL A 89 -40.47 3.74 -4.47
N GLU A 90 -39.76 4.80 -4.86
CA GLU A 90 -39.25 4.98 -6.22
C GLU A 90 -37.71 4.74 -6.26
N ASN A 91 -37.19 4.46 -7.47
CA ASN A 91 -35.74 4.36 -7.68
C ASN A 91 -35.05 5.69 -7.32
N GLY A 92 -33.97 5.63 -6.58
CA GLY A 92 -33.23 6.79 -6.11
C GLY A 92 -33.74 7.40 -4.81
N THR A 93 -34.89 6.94 -4.28
CA THR A 93 -35.44 7.45 -3.02
C THR A 93 -34.60 7.01 -1.83
N HIS A 94 -34.32 7.95 -0.91
CA HIS A 94 -33.77 7.64 0.39
C HIS A 94 -34.84 7.07 1.32
N VAL A 95 -34.55 5.94 1.94
CA VAL A 95 -35.47 5.24 2.88
C VAL A 95 -34.75 4.99 4.20
N ARG A 96 -35.51 4.94 5.28
CA ARG A 96 -35.02 4.64 6.61
C ARG A 96 -35.22 3.17 6.95
N LYS A 97 -34.38 2.65 7.84
CA LYS A 97 -34.56 1.31 8.39
C LYS A 97 -35.98 1.10 8.94
N GLY A 98 -36.61 0.02 8.53
CA GLY A 98 -37.98 -0.32 8.92
C GLY A 98 -39.06 0.39 8.09
N GLU A 99 -38.72 1.17 7.08
CA GLU A 99 -39.68 1.79 6.16
C GLU A 99 -40.23 0.73 5.19
N LEU A 100 -41.55 0.82 4.89
CA LEU A 100 -42.22 -0.12 4.00
C LEU A 100 -41.84 0.16 2.55
N LEU A 101 -41.25 -0.85 1.90
CA LEU A 101 -40.80 -0.77 0.51
C LEU A 101 -41.84 -1.29 -0.49
N ALA A 102 -42.42 -2.43 -0.19
CA ALA A 102 -43.41 -3.08 -1.04
C ALA A 102 -44.29 -4.02 -0.22
N GLU A 103 -45.47 -4.34 -0.76
CA GLU A 103 -46.38 -5.32 -0.18
C GLU A 103 -46.93 -6.28 -1.25
N LEU A 104 -47.07 -7.55 -0.85
CA LEU A 104 -47.81 -8.55 -1.61
C LEU A 104 -49.32 -8.46 -1.29
N ASP A 105 -50.14 -9.06 -2.11
CA ASP A 105 -51.55 -9.28 -1.78
C ASP A 105 -51.64 -10.21 -0.55
N PRO A 106 -52.13 -9.72 0.59
CA PRO A 106 -52.17 -10.48 1.83
C PRO A 106 -53.38 -11.36 1.98
N THR A 107 -54.33 -11.35 1.02
CA THR A 107 -55.68 -11.92 1.17
C THR A 107 -55.65 -13.38 1.61
N ASP A 108 -54.90 -14.23 0.93
CA ASP A 108 -54.82 -15.67 1.25
C ASP A 108 -54.20 -15.91 2.62
N TYR A 109 -53.15 -15.15 2.96
CA TYR A 109 -52.48 -15.21 4.24
C TYR A 109 -53.35 -14.74 5.40
N GLN A 110 -54.15 -13.71 5.17
CA GLN A 110 -55.11 -13.21 6.15
C GLN A 110 -56.20 -14.26 6.43
N VAL A 111 -56.77 -14.87 5.39
CA VAL A 111 -57.78 -15.92 5.54
C VAL A 111 -57.26 -17.13 6.32
N GLN A 112 -55.99 -17.55 6.03
CA GLN A 112 -55.33 -18.64 6.76
C GLN A 112 -55.10 -18.28 8.22
N LEU A 113 -54.66 -17.06 8.52
CA LEU A 113 -54.50 -16.58 9.89
C LEU A 113 -55.81 -16.56 10.64
N ASP A 114 -56.90 -15.99 10.06
CA ASP A 114 -58.18 -15.85 10.69
C ASP A 114 -58.80 -17.24 11.04
N ALA A 115 -58.67 -18.20 10.12
CA ALA A 115 -59.10 -19.59 10.37
C ALA A 115 -58.30 -20.24 11.52
N THR A 116 -56.98 -20.07 11.53
CA THR A 116 -56.13 -20.64 12.60
C THR A 116 -56.33 -19.91 13.92
N GLU A 117 -56.59 -18.62 13.90
CA GLU A 117 -56.90 -17.87 15.12
C GLU A 117 -58.20 -18.36 15.79
N ALA A 118 -59.20 -18.68 15.00
CA ALA A 118 -60.46 -19.26 15.53
C ALA A 118 -60.18 -20.62 16.19
N GLU A 119 -59.41 -21.50 15.53
CA GLU A 119 -59.00 -22.79 16.07
C GLU A 119 -58.14 -22.63 17.36
N TYR A 120 -57.20 -21.69 17.36
CA TYR A 120 -56.39 -21.37 18.54
C TYR A 120 -57.22 -20.92 19.74
N ARG A 121 -58.18 -20.00 19.51
CA ARG A 121 -59.06 -19.51 20.59
C ARG A 121 -59.90 -20.65 21.20
N GLN A 122 -60.41 -21.57 20.36
CA GLN A 122 -61.19 -22.73 20.81
C GLN A 122 -60.32 -23.67 21.67
N ILE A 123 -59.16 -24.12 21.15
CA ILE A 123 -58.27 -25.06 21.85
C ILE A 123 -57.72 -24.44 23.13
N LYS A 124 -57.39 -23.14 23.11
CA LYS A 124 -56.91 -22.41 24.28
C LYS A 124 -57.95 -22.41 25.40
N ALA A 125 -59.22 -22.08 25.09
CA ALA A 125 -60.29 -22.07 26.09
C ALA A 125 -60.55 -23.48 26.66
N GLU A 126 -60.42 -24.55 25.84
CA GLU A 126 -60.57 -25.93 26.30
C GLU A 126 -59.39 -26.35 27.21
N ALA A 127 -58.16 -26.02 26.80
CA ALA A 127 -56.94 -26.32 27.58
C ALA A 127 -56.94 -25.60 28.93
N GLU A 128 -57.36 -24.33 28.98
CA GLU A 128 -57.50 -23.58 30.23
C GLU A 128 -58.48 -24.23 31.20
N ARG A 129 -59.64 -24.75 30.71
CA ARG A 129 -60.60 -25.49 31.54
C ARG A 129 -60.00 -26.79 32.06
N VAL A 130 -59.31 -27.56 31.21
CA VAL A 130 -58.69 -28.84 31.61
C VAL A 130 -57.56 -28.61 32.62
N ILE A 131 -56.76 -27.58 32.43
CA ILE A 131 -55.69 -27.22 33.37
C ILE A 131 -56.26 -26.84 34.74
N ALA A 132 -57.34 -26.03 34.78
CA ALA A 132 -58.01 -25.68 36.02
C ALA A 132 -58.62 -26.92 36.74
N LEU A 133 -59.30 -27.82 36.00
CA LEU A 133 -59.82 -29.08 36.55
C LEU A 133 -58.67 -30.00 37.09
N TYR A 134 -57.54 -30.00 36.44
CA TYR A 134 -56.40 -30.81 36.91
C TYR A 134 -55.83 -30.29 38.24
N GLN A 135 -55.80 -28.97 38.42
CA GLN A 135 -55.37 -28.32 39.68
C GLN A 135 -56.30 -28.69 40.85
N GLU A 136 -57.58 -28.93 40.58
CA GLU A 136 -58.60 -29.37 41.53
C GLU A 136 -58.72 -30.93 41.63
N ASN A 137 -57.75 -31.70 41.04
CA ASN A 137 -57.78 -33.16 40.93
C ASN A 137 -59.03 -33.73 40.20
N GLY A 138 -59.72 -32.90 39.38
CA GLY A 138 -60.91 -33.29 38.65
C GLY A 138 -60.72 -33.96 37.29
N THR A 139 -59.44 -34.20 36.88
CA THR A 139 -59.11 -34.88 35.62
C THR A 139 -57.81 -35.66 35.72
N THR A 140 -57.51 -36.53 34.70
CA THR A 140 -56.33 -37.38 34.69
C THR A 140 -55.08 -36.62 34.17
N PRO A 141 -53.86 -37.06 34.60
CA PRO A 141 -52.62 -36.51 34.07
C PRO A 141 -52.52 -36.61 32.54
N ASN A 142 -52.98 -37.70 31.95
CA ASN A 142 -52.98 -37.89 30.50
C ASN A 142 -53.88 -36.85 29.78
N THR A 143 -55.05 -36.51 30.36
CA THR A 143 -55.93 -35.48 29.81
C THR A 143 -55.30 -34.10 29.91
N TYR A 144 -54.66 -33.81 31.03
CA TYR A 144 -53.86 -32.59 31.22
C TYR A 144 -52.75 -32.45 30.18
N ASP A 145 -51.92 -33.50 30.03
CA ASP A 145 -50.82 -33.50 29.07
C ASP A 145 -51.32 -33.28 27.63
N LYS A 146 -52.42 -33.96 27.22
CA LYS A 146 -53.03 -33.73 25.90
C LYS A 146 -53.48 -32.30 25.70
N ALA A 147 -54.09 -31.67 26.70
CA ALA A 147 -54.52 -30.27 26.62
C ALA A 147 -53.33 -29.32 26.51
N VAL A 148 -52.29 -29.52 27.32
CA VAL A 148 -51.11 -28.66 27.30
C VAL A 148 -50.36 -28.78 25.96
N TYR A 149 -50.12 -30.00 25.48
CA TYR A 149 -49.43 -30.20 24.21
C TYR A 149 -50.27 -29.77 22.99
N GLY A 150 -51.60 -29.99 23.04
CA GLY A 150 -52.54 -29.49 22.03
C GLY A 150 -52.51 -27.97 21.93
N LEU A 151 -52.54 -27.27 23.08
CA LEU A 151 -52.40 -25.81 23.12
C LEU A 151 -51.05 -25.35 22.55
N LYS A 152 -49.96 -26.02 22.90
CA LYS A 152 -48.64 -25.69 22.37
C LYS A 152 -48.57 -25.85 20.85
N GLN A 153 -49.17 -26.92 20.32
CA GLN A 153 -49.18 -27.18 18.87
C GLN A 153 -49.96 -26.10 18.11
N ILE A 154 -51.18 -25.75 18.56
CA ILE A 154 -51.98 -24.73 17.87
C ILE A 154 -51.38 -23.34 18.02
N THR A 155 -50.76 -23.03 19.17
CA THR A 155 -50.03 -21.76 19.36
C THR A 155 -48.92 -21.60 18.33
N SER A 156 -48.15 -22.66 18.08
CA SER A 156 -47.10 -22.65 17.08
C SER A 156 -47.63 -22.47 15.65
N LYS A 157 -48.78 -23.14 15.33
CA LYS A 157 -49.43 -22.98 14.02
C LYS A 157 -49.96 -21.56 13.80
N TYR A 158 -50.60 -20.99 14.82
CA TYR A 158 -51.12 -19.62 14.81
C TYR A 158 -49.97 -18.61 14.61
N GLN A 159 -48.85 -18.77 15.34
CA GLN A 159 -47.71 -17.90 15.19
C GLN A 159 -47.10 -18.00 13.79
N HIS A 160 -47.02 -19.20 13.23
CA HIS A 160 -46.53 -19.42 11.87
C HIS A 160 -47.32 -18.65 10.81
N HIS A 161 -48.68 -18.74 10.84
CA HIS A 161 -49.53 -18.01 9.88
C HIS A 161 -49.45 -16.51 10.11
N LYS A 162 -49.33 -16.06 11.36
CA LYS A 162 -49.12 -14.64 11.69
C LYS A 162 -47.82 -14.10 11.12
N ASP A 163 -46.72 -14.88 11.23
CA ASP A 163 -45.43 -14.53 10.66
C ASP A 163 -45.51 -14.50 9.12
N GLN A 164 -46.17 -15.48 8.49
CA GLN A 164 -46.35 -15.50 7.03
C GLN A 164 -47.11 -14.26 6.54
N LEU A 165 -48.15 -13.81 7.23
CA LEU A 165 -48.82 -12.56 6.93
C LEU A 165 -47.87 -11.37 7.10
N GLY A 166 -47.03 -11.35 8.13
CA GLY A 166 -46.01 -10.34 8.33
C GLY A 166 -45.00 -10.30 7.17
N TYR A 167 -44.65 -11.46 6.60
CA TYR A 167 -43.72 -11.58 5.49
C TYR A 167 -44.28 -11.12 4.13
N THR A 168 -45.60 -10.81 4.04
CA THR A 168 -46.18 -10.15 2.87
C THR A 168 -45.78 -8.67 2.75
N ARG A 169 -45.12 -8.11 3.75
CA ARG A 169 -44.60 -6.74 3.76
C ARG A 169 -43.09 -6.73 3.75
N LEU A 170 -42.52 -5.96 2.85
CA LEU A 170 -41.06 -5.83 2.68
C LEU A 170 -40.61 -4.51 3.26
N TYR A 171 -39.68 -4.58 4.22
CA TYR A 171 -39.14 -3.40 4.92
C TYR A 171 -37.67 -3.22 4.64
N ALA A 172 -37.20 -1.96 4.68
CA ALA A 172 -35.82 -1.60 4.57
C ALA A 172 -35.01 -2.13 5.78
N PRO A 173 -33.94 -2.90 5.57
CA PRO A 173 -33.11 -3.46 6.66
C PRO A 173 -32.16 -2.44 7.28
N PHE A 174 -31.84 -1.35 6.56
CA PHE A 174 -30.95 -0.26 6.97
C PHE A 174 -31.32 1.06 6.28
N ASP A 175 -30.74 2.16 6.72
CA ASP A 175 -30.88 3.48 6.09
C ASP A 175 -30.10 3.52 4.78
N GLY A 176 -30.74 3.92 3.68
CA GLY A 176 -30.09 3.88 2.38
C GLY A 176 -30.95 4.36 1.23
N TYR A 177 -30.53 4.02 0.04
CA TYR A 177 -31.21 4.40 -1.21
C TYR A 177 -31.70 3.18 -1.96
N VAL A 178 -32.88 3.28 -2.51
CA VAL A 178 -33.43 2.30 -3.47
C VAL A 178 -32.66 2.46 -4.78
N GLN A 179 -31.92 1.43 -5.18
CA GLN A 179 -31.15 1.45 -6.42
C GLN A 179 -32.04 1.18 -7.63
N LYS A 180 -32.81 0.11 -7.56
CA LYS A 180 -33.76 -0.27 -8.61
C LYS A 180 -34.81 -1.27 -8.12
N HIS A 181 -35.98 -1.26 -8.77
CA HIS A 181 -36.95 -2.34 -8.71
C HIS A 181 -36.55 -3.42 -9.74
N LEU A 182 -36.69 -4.67 -9.37
CA LEU A 182 -36.42 -5.84 -10.21
C LEU A 182 -37.72 -6.46 -10.76
N PHE A 183 -38.86 -6.09 -10.16
CA PHE A 183 -40.21 -6.48 -10.54
C PHE A 183 -41.15 -5.26 -10.46
N ASN A 184 -42.28 -5.36 -11.12
CA ASN A 184 -43.33 -4.34 -11.14
C ASN A 184 -44.55 -4.75 -10.30
N GLU A 185 -45.46 -3.81 -10.04
CA GLU A 185 -46.75 -4.10 -9.45
C GLU A 185 -47.52 -5.09 -10.32
N HIS A 186 -48.34 -5.94 -9.69
CA HIS A 186 -49.12 -7.01 -10.29
C HIS A 186 -48.33 -8.20 -10.86
N GLU A 187 -47.03 -8.23 -10.73
CA GLU A 187 -46.24 -9.42 -11.06
C GLU A 187 -46.26 -10.43 -9.89
N THR A 188 -46.33 -11.71 -10.21
CA THR A 188 -46.28 -12.80 -9.24
C THR A 188 -44.82 -13.27 -9.06
N ILE A 189 -44.41 -13.36 -7.79
CA ILE A 189 -43.04 -13.74 -7.42
C ILE A 189 -43.03 -14.98 -6.51
N GLY A 190 -41.90 -15.72 -6.57
CA GLY A 190 -41.61 -16.79 -5.62
C GLY A 190 -40.90 -16.28 -4.36
N ALA A 191 -41.01 -17.04 -3.27
CA ALA A 191 -40.27 -16.77 -2.05
C ALA A 191 -38.75 -16.74 -2.32
N GLY A 192 -38.04 -15.73 -1.79
CA GLY A 192 -36.58 -15.55 -1.97
C GLY A 192 -36.18 -14.90 -3.30
N MET A 193 -37.10 -14.57 -4.20
CA MET A 193 -36.78 -13.82 -5.42
C MET A 193 -36.52 -12.36 -5.08
N PRO A 194 -35.35 -11.80 -5.51
CA PRO A 194 -35.00 -10.41 -5.25
C PRO A 194 -35.98 -9.44 -5.94
N VAL A 195 -36.56 -8.51 -5.19
CA VAL A 195 -37.55 -7.54 -5.71
C VAL A 195 -36.99 -6.12 -5.78
N ILE A 196 -36.23 -5.72 -4.78
CA ILE A 196 -35.67 -4.37 -4.68
C ILE A 196 -34.15 -4.48 -4.37
N SER A 197 -33.34 -3.74 -5.12
CA SER A 197 -31.94 -3.54 -4.81
C SER A 197 -31.73 -2.26 -4.01
N MET A 198 -31.00 -2.34 -2.91
CA MET A 198 -30.69 -1.19 -2.03
C MET A 198 -29.21 -1.08 -1.76
N ILE A 199 -28.76 0.18 -1.63
CA ILE A 199 -27.42 0.53 -1.15
C ILE A 199 -27.53 1.32 0.15
N SER A 200 -26.59 1.09 1.09
CA SER A 200 -26.59 1.83 2.36
C SER A 200 -26.14 3.29 2.17
N SER A 201 -26.67 4.18 3.04
CA SER A 201 -26.20 5.56 3.17
C SER A 201 -24.99 5.70 4.12
N GLU A 202 -24.47 4.59 4.64
CA GLU A 202 -23.25 4.59 5.46
C GLU A 202 -22.03 5.07 4.67
N THR A 203 -20.98 5.42 5.40
CA THR A 203 -19.72 5.89 4.79
C THR A 203 -19.22 4.91 3.74
N PRO A 204 -19.02 5.36 2.49
CA PRO A 204 -18.58 4.51 1.41
C PRO A 204 -17.20 3.90 1.65
N GLU A 205 -16.94 2.80 0.97
CA GLU A 205 -15.67 2.12 0.93
C GLU A 205 -14.99 2.31 -0.43
N VAL A 206 -13.69 2.18 -0.47
CA VAL A 206 -12.93 2.11 -1.73
C VAL A 206 -12.29 0.73 -1.84
N GLU A 207 -12.56 0.08 -2.95
CA GLU A 207 -12.00 -1.22 -3.29
C GLU A 207 -10.87 -1.03 -4.29
N ILE A 208 -9.68 -1.57 -3.95
CA ILE A 208 -8.50 -1.60 -4.81
C ILE A 208 -8.01 -3.03 -5.01
N ASN A 209 -7.26 -3.23 -6.09
CA ASN A 209 -6.66 -4.52 -6.39
C ASN A 209 -5.13 -4.41 -6.34
N LEU A 210 -4.51 -5.22 -5.49
CA LEU A 210 -3.06 -5.22 -5.25
C LEU A 210 -2.38 -6.41 -5.94
N PRO A 211 -1.23 -6.22 -6.59
CA PRO A 211 -0.38 -7.31 -7.05
C PRO A 211 0.14 -8.16 -5.88
N ALA A 212 0.51 -9.41 -6.15
CA ALA A 212 1.01 -10.34 -5.13
C ALA A 212 2.25 -9.80 -4.39
N ALA A 213 3.15 -9.10 -5.08
CA ALA A 213 4.34 -8.50 -4.47
C ALA A 213 3.95 -7.50 -3.36
N GLU A 214 2.95 -6.65 -3.61
CA GLU A 214 2.49 -5.66 -2.63
C GLU A 214 1.64 -6.30 -1.53
N TYR A 215 0.90 -7.36 -1.84
CA TYR A 215 0.19 -8.14 -0.83
C TYR A 215 1.13 -8.74 0.22
N ILE A 216 2.31 -9.24 -0.18
CA ILE A 216 3.33 -9.76 0.75
C ILE A 216 3.82 -8.65 1.67
N ARG A 217 4.03 -7.44 1.15
CA ARG A 217 4.52 -6.26 1.86
C ARG A 217 3.46 -5.50 2.65
N ARG A 218 2.21 -5.94 2.68
CA ARG A 218 1.06 -5.24 3.31
C ARG A 218 1.26 -4.84 4.78
N LYS A 219 2.16 -5.52 5.51
CA LYS A 219 2.49 -5.15 6.90
C LYS A 219 3.25 -3.82 7.02
N GLN A 220 3.85 -3.36 5.91
CA GLN A 220 4.58 -2.10 5.84
C GLN A 220 3.66 -0.91 5.50
N PHE A 221 2.37 -1.14 5.25
CA PHE A 221 1.41 -0.10 4.93
C PHE A 221 1.04 0.70 6.18
N LEU A 222 1.29 2.02 6.17
CA LEU A 222 1.11 2.91 7.33
C LEU A 222 -0.15 3.77 7.23
N ARG A 223 -0.33 4.43 6.10
CA ARG A 223 -1.39 5.41 5.89
C ARG A 223 -2.02 5.25 4.51
N TYR A 224 -3.30 5.55 4.46
CA TYR A 224 -4.10 5.46 3.25
C TYR A 224 -4.85 6.75 3.04
N HIS A 225 -4.84 7.26 1.83
CA HIS A 225 -5.71 8.32 1.39
C HIS A 225 -6.08 8.12 -0.08
N CYS A 226 -7.17 8.76 -0.51
CA CYS A 226 -7.53 8.78 -1.92
C CYS A 226 -7.85 10.18 -2.40
N THR A 227 -7.75 10.34 -3.71
CA THR A 227 -8.17 11.51 -4.48
C THR A 227 -9.14 11.11 -5.55
N PHE A 228 -9.98 12.04 -5.98
CA PHE A 228 -10.98 11.86 -7.03
C PHE A 228 -10.76 12.92 -8.10
N ASP A 229 -10.85 12.53 -9.37
CA ASP A 229 -10.66 13.47 -10.49
C ASP A 229 -11.64 14.64 -10.46
N ILE A 230 -12.86 14.40 -9.96
CA ILE A 230 -13.90 15.45 -9.80
C ILE A 230 -13.66 16.38 -8.60
N TYR A 231 -12.73 16.03 -7.70
CA TYR A 231 -12.34 16.82 -6.53
C TYR A 231 -10.82 16.91 -6.44
N PRO A 232 -10.13 17.56 -7.40
CA PRO A 232 -8.67 17.46 -7.56
C PRO A 232 -7.87 17.97 -6.35
N ASP A 233 -8.43 18.95 -5.62
CA ASP A 233 -7.74 19.58 -4.47
C ASP A 233 -8.10 18.91 -3.12
N LYS A 234 -8.89 17.83 -3.14
CA LYS A 234 -9.36 17.19 -1.92
C LYS A 234 -8.71 15.84 -1.71
N VAL A 235 -8.15 15.66 -0.52
CA VAL A 235 -7.57 14.39 -0.07
C VAL A 235 -8.48 13.80 0.99
N TYR A 236 -8.89 12.56 0.78
CA TYR A 236 -9.78 11.83 1.67
C TYR A 236 -8.98 10.78 2.44
N PRO A 237 -8.83 10.95 3.75
CA PRO A 237 -8.18 9.94 4.57
C PRO A 237 -9.02 8.67 4.64
N MET A 238 -8.36 7.53 4.70
CA MET A 238 -9.00 6.23 4.76
C MET A 238 -8.43 5.35 5.86
N LYS A 239 -9.24 4.41 6.33
CA LYS A 239 -8.80 3.34 7.23
C LYS A 239 -8.90 1.97 6.55
N TYR A 240 -8.00 1.10 6.92
CA TYR A 240 -8.00 -0.29 6.49
C TYR A 240 -9.19 -1.04 7.09
N ILE A 241 -9.90 -1.83 6.25
CA ILE A 241 -10.94 -2.76 6.67
C ILE A 241 -10.43 -4.18 6.54
N SER A 242 -10.10 -4.60 5.33
CA SER A 242 -9.74 -5.98 5.04
C SER A 242 -8.99 -6.12 3.72
N ILE A 243 -8.29 -7.23 3.59
CA ILE A 243 -7.74 -7.70 2.31
C ILE A 243 -8.08 -9.17 2.16
N THR A 244 -8.56 -9.56 0.98
CA THR A 244 -8.89 -10.96 0.73
C THR A 244 -7.62 -11.81 0.69
N PRO A 245 -7.57 -12.95 1.37
CA PRO A 245 -6.38 -13.82 1.36
C PRO A 245 -6.24 -14.63 0.06
N LYS A 246 -7.25 -14.60 -0.80
CA LYS A 246 -7.28 -15.28 -2.09
C LYS A 246 -7.29 -14.26 -3.23
N ALA A 247 -6.40 -14.44 -4.20
CA ALA A 247 -6.39 -13.61 -5.40
C ALA A 247 -7.67 -13.83 -6.23
N ASN A 248 -8.14 -12.77 -6.88
CA ASN A 248 -9.24 -12.80 -7.83
C ASN A 248 -8.82 -13.43 -9.17
N ALA A 249 -9.74 -13.46 -10.15
CA ALA A 249 -9.49 -14.04 -11.48
C ALA A 249 -8.31 -13.38 -12.23
N ASN A 250 -7.98 -12.14 -11.90
CA ASN A 250 -6.86 -11.40 -12.47
C ASN A 250 -5.56 -11.54 -11.66
N GLN A 251 -5.49 -12.49 -10.73
CA GLN A 251 -4.35 -12.75 -9.83
C GLN A 251 -4.01 -11.56 -8.91
N LEU A 252 -4.99 -10.71 -8.63
CA LEU A 252 -4.87 -9.55 -7.75
C LEU A 252 -5.60 -9.79 -6.43
N TYR A 253 -5.08 -9.22 -5.35
CA TYR A 253 -5.67 -9.28 -4.01
C TYR A 253 -6.54 -8.05 -3.77
N THR A 254 -7.82 -8.27 -3.48
CA THR A 254 -8.76 -7.18 -3.26
C THR A 254 -8.63 -6.64 -1.84
N MET A 255 -8.35 -5.34 -1.72
CA MET A 255 -8.26 -4.60 -0.47
C MET A 255 -9.43 -3.63 -0.36
N ARG A 256 -10.06 -3.58 0.81
CA ARG A 256 -11.16 -2.67 1.13
C ARG A 256 -10.71 -1.66 2.17
N LEU A 257 -10.95 -0.41 1.88
CA LEU A 257 -10.61 0.75 2.69
C LEU A 257 -11.88 1.57 2.90
N GLN A 258 -12.15 2.04 4.11
CA GLN A 258 -13.29 2.91 4.40
C GLN A 258 -12.83 4.37 4.44
N LEU A 259 -13.58 5.25 3.81
CA LEU A 259 -13.39 6.68 3.94
C LEU A 259 -13.58 7.11 5.41
N ILE A 260 -12.76 8.03 5.88
CA ILE A 260 -12.97 8.66 7.19
C ILE A 260 -13.78 9.93 6.93
N PRO A 261 -15.01 10.03 7.50
CA PRO A 261 -15.83 11.22 7.34
C PRO A 261 -15.10 12.47 7.80
N ASN A 262 -15.18 13.52 7.00
CA ASN A 262 -14.69 14.85 7.30
C ASN A 262 -15.73 15.87 6.79
N GLU A 263 -15.44 17.16 6.85
CA GLU A 263 -16.33 18.21 6.36
C GLU A 263 -16.52 18.23 4.82
N GLN A 264 -15.86 17.34 4.11
CA GLN A 264 -15.93 17.26 2.65
C GLN A 264 -17.13 16.42 2.21
N PRO A 265 -17.74 16.71 1.04
CA PRO A 265 -18.80 15.89 0.49
C PRO A 265 -18.31 14.48 0.20
N LEU A 266 -19.06 13.47 0.66
CA LEU A 266 -18.71 12.07 0.42
C LEU A 266 -18.89 11.72 -1.07
N PRO A 267 -17.95 10.99 -1.65
CA PRO A 267 -18.08 10.50 -3.03
C PRO A 267 -19.20 9.45 -3.13
N SER A 268 -19.88 9.43 -4.25
CA SER A 268 -20.95 8.45 -4.50
C SER A 268 -20.38 7.08 -4.92
N PRO A 269 -21.04 5.98 -4.53
CA PRO A 269 -20.70 4.65 -5.05
C PRO A 269 -20.68 4.61 -6.58
N GLY A 270 -19.69 3.92 -7.14
CA GLY A 270 -19.45 3.85 -8.58
C GLY A 270 -18.36 4.78 -9.10
N MET A 271 -17.96 5.83 -8.36
CA MET A 271 -16.88 6.73 -8.73
C MET A 271 -15.52 6.04 -8.69
N ASN A 272 -14.61 6.47 -9.57
CA ASN A 272 -13.21 6.03 -9.54
C ASN A 272 -12.41 6.90 -8.57
N ALA A 273 -11.46 6.28 -7.90
CA ALA A 273 -10.56 6.93 -6.97
C ALA A 273 -9.11 6.53 -7.27
N MET A 274 -8.15 7.42 -7.02
CA MET A 274 -6.74 7.06 -6.96
C MET A 274 -6.35 6.93 -5.49
N VAL A 275 -6.06 5.70 -5.07
CA VAL A 275 -5.66 5.40 -3.69
C VAL A 275 -4.16 5.44 -3.57
N THR A 276 -3.69 6.21 -2.61
CA THR A 276 -2.28 6.36 -2.26
C THR A 276 -2.02 5.68 -0.92
N ILE A 277 -1.06 4.77 -0.90
CA ILE A 277 -0.60 4.04 0.28
C ILE A 277 0.80 4.50 0.62
N HIS A 278 0.99 4.99 1.83
CA HIS A 278 2.30 5.28 2.39
C HIS A 278 2.82 4.03 3.09
N CYS A 279 3.96 3.55 2.64
CA CYS A 279 4.61 2.38 3.21
C CYS A 279 5.76 2.78 4.11
N ASP A 280 5.92 2.06 5.22
CA ASP A 280 7.19 2.06 5.94
C ASP A 280 8.21 1.35 5.05
N THR A 281 9.25 2.05 4.68
CA THR A 281 10.43 1.38 4.18
C THR A 281 11.27 1.01 5.39
N ASP A 282 11.80 -0.21 5.45
CA ASP A 282 12.85 -0.61 6.39
C ASP A 282 14.09 0.29 6.15
N ALA A 283 13.88 1.60 6.30
CA ALA A 283 14.82 2.67 5.98
C ALA A 283 15.92 2.82 7.03
N THR A 284 16.05 1.87 7.95
CA THR A 284 17.09 1.92 8.99
C THR A 284 18.51 1.95 8.41
N HIS A 285 18.69 1.68 7.12
CA HIS A 285 19.99 1.71 6.44
C HIS A 285 19.97 2.32 5.04
N SER A 286 18.87 2.96 4.64
CA SER A 286 18.82 3.62 3.32
C SER A 286 19.34 5.05 3.40
N LEU A 287 20.34 5.34 2.57
CA LEU A 287 21.01 6.64 2.49
C LEU A 287 20.75 7.25 1.11
N SER A 288 20.68 8.56 1.06
CA SER A 288 20.59 9.32 -0.19
C SER A 288 21.93 9.99 -0.46
N VAL A 289 22.51 9.71 -1.61
CA VAL A 289 23.76 10.30 -2.09
C VAL A 289 23.57 10.86 -3.50
N PRO A 290 24.32 11.91 -3.90
CA PRO A 290 24.28 12.39 -5.28
C PRO A 290 24.71 11.29 -6.27
N GLN A 291 24.04 11.19 -7.42
CA GLN A 291 24.45 10.24 -8.47
C GLN A 291 25.88 10.47 -8.95
N SER A 292 26.31 11.73 -8.96
CA SER A 292 27.68 12.11 -9.33
C SER A 292 28.77 11.66 -8.35
N ALA A 293 28.39 11.24 -7.13
CA ALA A 293 29.30 10.68 -6.13
C ALA A 293 29.60 9.18 -6.36
N LEU A 294 28.83 8.52 -7.24
CA LEU A 294 28.94 7.09 -7.48
C LEU A 294 30.16 6.77 -8.37
N LEU A 295 31.05 5.96 -7.86
CA LEU A 295 32.19 5.42 -8.60
C LEU A 295 32.00 3.92 -8.82
N GLN A 296 31.92 3.50 -10.08
CA GLN A 296 31.86 2.09 -10.42
C GLN A 296 33.24 1.55 -10.74
N LYS A 297 33.66 0.54 -10.00
CA LYS A 297 34.98 -0.12 -10.18
C LYS A 297 34.83 -1.63 -10.00
N GLU A 298 35.33 -2.41 -10.95
CA GLU A 298 35.34 -3.89 -10.91
C GLU A 298 33.95 -4.52 -10.63
N GLY A 299 32.90 -3.93 -11.21
CA GLY A 299 31.51 -4.41 -11.02
C GLY A 299 30.89 -4.08 -9.66
N GLN A 300 31.57 -3.28 -8.82
CA GLN A 300 31.08 -2.81 -7.54
C GLN A 300 30.98 -1.28 -7.53
N THR A 301 30.06 -0.75 -6.73
CA THR A 301 29.86 0.70 -6.60
C THR A 301 30.43 1.19 -5.29
N TYR A 302 31.13 2.32 -5.35
CA TYR A 302 31.77 2.98 -4.22
C TYR A 302 31.38 4.45 -4.17
N VAL A 303 31.54 5.05 -2.99
CA VAL A 303 31.59 6.50 -2.78
C VAL A 303 32.85 6.84 -2.01
N PHE A 304 33.36 8.06 -2.17
CA PHE A 304 34.44 8.56 -1.33
C PHE A 304 33.88 9.39 -0.19
N ALA A 305 33.95 8.87 1.04
CA ALA A 305 33.65 9.63 2.25
C ALA A 305 34.82 10.57 2.57
N TYR A 306 34.49 11.84 2.82
CA TYR A 306 35.50 12.87 3.16
C TYR A 306 35.59 13.02 4.68
N ASP A 307 36.82 12.88 5.19
CA ASP A 307 37.13 13.17 6.58
C ASP A 307 37.54 14.64 6.72
N SER A 308 36.79 15.39 7.50
CA SER A 308 37.02 16.82 7.73
C SER A 308 38.18 17.10 8.69
N ILE A 309 38.63 16.11 9.48
CA ILE A 309 39.74 16.26 10.44
C ILE A 309 41.08 16.15 9.72
N ASP A 310 41.29 15.09 8.95
CA ASP A 310 42.54 14.79 8.27
C ASP A 310 42.56 15.29 6.82
N HIS A 311 41.43 15.79 6.31
CA HIS A 311 41.24 16.22 4.92
C HIS A 311 41.51 15.10 3.90
N THR A 312 41.24 13.85 4.26
CA THR A 312 41.42 12.67 3.42
C THR A 312 40.08 12.12 2.93
N VAL A 313 40.13 11.34 1.86
CA VAL A 313 38.96 10.64 1.33
C VAL A 313 39.12 9.14 1.47
N HIS A 314 38.05 8.46 1.89
CA HIS A 314 38.06 7.02 2.07
C HIS A 314 36.98 6.37 1.22
N SER A 315 37.35 5.37 0.44
CA SER A 315 36.40 4.64 -0.39
C SER A 315 35.48 3.77 0.49
N ARG A 316 34.17 3.91 0.33
CA ARG A 316 33.15 3.12 1.01
C ARG A 316 32.34 2.36 -0.03
N LYS A 317 32.26 1.04 0.14
CA LYS A 317 31.42 0.21 -0.72
C LYS A 317 29.95 0.45 -0.40
N ILE A 318 29.14 0.59 -1.46
CA ILE A 318 27.70 0.81 -1.35
C ILE A 318 26.95 -0.11 -2.31
N THR A 319 25.67 -0.34 -2.02
CA THR A 319 24.74 -1.02 -2.94
C THR A 319 23.68 -0.02 -3.36
N VAL A 320 23.54 0.23 -4.66
CA VAL A 320 22.52 1.12 -5.20
C VAL A 320 21.20 0.38 -5.25
N ILE A 321 20.17 0.91 -4.56
CA ILE A 321 18.81 0.37 -4.55
C ILE A 321 18.01 0.98 -5.69
N ARG A 322 18.06 2.31 -5.83
CA ARG A 322 17.24 3.06 -6.80
C ARG A 322 17.88 4.41 -7.15
N LEU A 323 17.71 4.80 -8.41
CA LEU A 323 18.06 6.14 -8.89
C LEU A 323 16.80 7.02 -8.82
N LEU A 324 16.95 8.25 -8.35
CA LEU A 324 15.89 9.24 -8.24
C LEU A 324 15.98 10.27 -9.38
N SER A 325 14.86 10.84 -9.77
CA SER A 325 14.78 11.86 -10.83
C SER A 325 15.39 13.21 -10.44
N ASN A 326 15.60 13.45 -9.13
CA ASN A 326 16.20 14.67 -8.58
C ASN A 326 17.73 14.69 -8.60
N GLY A 327 18.41 13.72 -9.26
CA GLY A 327 19.86 13.61 -9.32
C GLY A 327 20.50 12.91 -8.11
N HIS A 328 19.71 12.32 -7.22
CA HIS A 328 20.18 11.51 -6.08
C HIS A 328 19.96 10.02 -6.31
N SER A 329 20.63 9.20 -5.54
CA SER A 329 20.49 7.74 -5.53
C SER A 329 20.24 7.25 -4.11
N ILE A 330 19.32 6.30 -3.97
CA ILE A 330 19.13 5.58 -2.71
C ILE A 330 20.11 4.41 -2.69
N VAL A 331 20.92 4.35 -1.63
CA VAL A 331 21.96 3.36 -1.46
C VAL A 331 21.90 2.74 -0.05
N THR A 332 22.43 1.54 0.11
CA THR A 332 22.70 0.95 1.42
C THR A 332 24.21 0.75 1.59
N SER A 333 24.66 0.96 2.82
CA SER A 333 26.05 0.69 3.22
C SER A 333 26.12 0.45 4.72
N ASP A 334 26.94 -0.51 5.13
CA ASP A 334 27.21 -0.76 6.56
C ASP A 334 28.20 0.24 7.14
N ASN A 335 28.94 0.98 6.28
CA ASN A 335 30.05 1.82 6.66
C ASN A 335 29.85 3.31 6.30
N LEU A 336 28.65 3.74 6.00
CA LEU A 336 28.32 5.13 5.69
C LEU A 336 27.14 5.56 6.58
N GLN A 337 27.21 6.75 7.17
CA GLN A 337 26.17 7.26 8.07
C GLN A 337 25.56 8.56 7.55
N PRO A 338 24.30 8.85 7.91
CA PRO A 338 23.69 10.15 7.64
C PRO A 338 24.51 11.26 8.30
N GLY A 339 24.71 12.37 7.58
CA GLY A 339 25.53 13.51 8.04
C GLY A 339 26.99 13.43 7.62
N GLU A 340 27.52 12.29 7.17
CA GLU A 340 28.87 12.21 6.57
C GLU A 340 28.89 12.94 5.23
N TRP A 341 30.06 13.41 4.86
CA TRP A 341 30.29 14.09 3.58
C TRP A 341 30.87 13.13 2.56
N VAL A 342 30.31 13.15 1.35
CA VAL A 342 30.81 12.38 0.22
C VAL A 342 31.27 13.30 -0.90
N VAL A 343 32.30 12.90 -1.63
CA VAL A 343 32.77 13.64 -2.79
C VAL A 343 31.76 13.49 -3.91
N SER A 344 31.17 14.61 -4.38
CA SER A 344 30.17 14.65 -5.44
C SER A 344 30.76 15.10 -6.80
N SER A 345 31.97 15.63 -6.84
CA SER A 345 32.70 15.95 -8.08
C SER A 345 34.20 15.74 -7.91
N GLY A 346 34.83 15.19 -8.95
CA GLY A 346 36.26 14.84 -8.93
C GLY A 346 36.53 13.37 -8.55
N VAL A 347 35.51 12.55 -8.39
CA VAL A 347 35.58 11.14 -7.93
C VAL A 347 36.49 10.25 -8.77
N HIS A 348 36.69 10.55 -10.06
CA HIS A 348 37.53 9.76 -10.98
C HIS A 348 39.04 10.11 -10.89
N HIS A 349 39.39 11.18 -10.19
CA HIS A 349 40.77 11.71 -10.14
C HIS A 349 41.42 11.55 -8.77
N ILE A 350 40.69 10.95 -7.80
CA ILE A 350 41.15 10.76 -6.42
C ILE A 350 41.33 9.28 -6.11
N LYS A 351 42.20 8.99 -5.15
CA LYS A 351 42.49 7.63 -4.67
C LYS A 351 42.14 7.52 -3.18
N ASP A 352 41.91 6.29 -2.74
CA ASP A 352 41.69 5.99 -1.34
C ASP A 352 42.84 6.47 -0.45
N GLY A 353 42.56 7.17 0.65
CA GLY A 353 43.51 7.78 1.57
C GLY A 353 44.14 9.06 1.06
N GLU A 354 43.75 9.61 -0.10
CA GLU A 354 44.34 10.83 -0.66
C GLU A 354 43.85 12.09 0.06
N LYS A 355 44.74 13.06 0.26
CA LYS A 355 44.38 14.38 0.79
C LYS A 355 43.79 15.25 -0.30
N VAL A 356 42.64 15.86 0.00
CA VAL A 356 41.92 16.71 -0.95
C VAL A 356 41.53 18.04 -0.31
N LYS A 357 41.26 19.02 -1.15
CA LYS A 357 40.75 20.33 -0.74
C LYS A 357 39.26 20.45 -1.09
N PRO A 358 38.36 20.52 -0.12
CA PRO A 358 36.93 20.71 -0.43
C PRO A 358 36.71 22.13 -0.98
N LEU A 359 35.81 22.24 -1.95
CA LEU A 359 35.28 23.55 -2.36
C LEU A 359 34.35 24.08 -1.25
N PRO A 360 34.36 25.39 -0.98
CA PRO A 360 33.44 25.95 -0.03
C PRO A 360 32.00 25.69 -0.50
N HIS A 361 31.14 25.31 0.43
CA HIS A 361 29.71 25.17 0.14
C HIS A 361 29.14 26.54 -0.23
N SER A 362 28.51 26.63 -1.39
CA SER A 362 27.76 27.82 -1.85
C SER A 362 26.34 27.81 -1.30
#